data_2607c6a8164b8a71e0810eded04caae5
#
_entry.id   2607c6a8164b8a71e0810eded04caae5
#
_cell.length_a   1.000
_cell.length_b   1.000
_cell.length_c   1.000
_cell.angle_alpha   90.00
_cell.angle_beta   90.00
_cell.angle_gamma   90.00
#
_symmetry.space_group_name_H-M   'P 1'
#
loop_
_entity.id
_entity.type
_entity.pdbx_description
1 polymer ?
#
loop_
_entity_poly.entity_id
_entity_poly.type
_entity_poly.pdbx_seq_one_letter_code
_entity_poly.pdbx_strand_id
1 'polypeptide(L)'
;MDYLFEKKWQETLEIASKNFGETLDYSAILMLIGLQELGIFDLKFKKDQKLELMHVAVCTLLEPYGYYEFEGRDVDGWPHFVKKENLPVLSPGDQEVLLKKAMMKYFGKEA
;
A
#
# COMPACT_ATOMS: atom_id res chain seq x y z
N MET A 1 -13.49 19.14 0.78
CA MET A 1 -13.42 17.67 0.95
C MET A 1 -14.24 16.98 -0.12
N ASP A 2 -13.68 15.97 -0.74
CA ASP A 2 -14.41 15.21 -1.75
C ASP A 2 -15.22 14.10 -1.07
N TYR A 3 -16.53 14.34 -0.96
CA TYR A 3 -17.45 13.42 -0.32
C TYR A 3 -17.50 12.06 -1.03
N LEU A 4 -17.46 12.08 -2.36
CA LEU A 4 -17.53 10.87 -3.16
C LEU A 4 -16.27 10.02 -2.98
N PHE A 5 -15.10 10.67 -2.91
CA PHE A 5 -13.83 9.99 -2.64
C PHE A 5 -13.88 9.31 -1.26
N GLU A 6 -14.34 10.02 -0.24
CA GLU A 6 -14.42 9.48 1.11
C GLU A 6 -15.37 8.29 1.19
N LYS A 7 -16.49 8.36 0.48
CA LYS A 7 -17.44 7.25 0.43
C LYS A 7 -16.81 6.01 -0.20
N LYS A 8 -16.09 6.18 -1.30
CA LYS A 8 -15.41 5.08 -1.97
C LYS A 8 -14.31 4.49 -1.10
N TRP A 9 -13.61 5.35 -0.37
CA TRP A 9 -12.59 4.89 0.56
C TRP A 9 -13.20 4.02 1.67
N GLN A 10 -14.33 4.44 2.24
CA GLN A 10 -15.01 3.65 3.26
C GLN A 10 -15.49 2.31 2.71
N GLU A 11 -16.00 2.29 1.49
CA GLU A 11 -16.39 1.04 0.82
C GLU A 11 -15.18 0.12 0.63
N THR A 12 -14.03 0.68 0.28
CA THR A 12 -12.80 -0.08 0.12
C THR A 12 -12.37 -0.71 1.44
N LEU A 13 -12.44 0.06 2.53
CA LEU A 13 -12.14 -0.45 3.87
C LEU A 13 -13.07 -1.61 4.25
N GLU A 14 -14.34 -1.48 3.94
CA GLU A 14 -15.33 -2.52 4.23
C GLU A 14 -15.03 -3.81 3.45
N ILE A 15 -14.71 -3.70 2.19
CA ILE A 15 -14.38 -4.85 1.34
C ILE A 15 -13.13 -5.54 1.85
N ALA A 16 -12.08 -4.78 2.12
CA ALA A 16 -10.82 -5.33 2.62
C ALA A 16 -11.03 -5.99 3.99
N SER A 17 -11.78 -5.34 4.88
CA SER A 17 -12.06 -5.87 6.21
C SER A 17 -12.87 -7.16 6.15
N LYS A 18 -13.87 -7.20 5.27
CA LYS A 18 -14.70 -8.39 5.09
C LYS A 18 -13.89 -9.56 4.55
N ASN A 19 -13.04 -9.31 3.57
CA ASN A 19 -12.21 -10.35 2.98
C ASN A 19 -11.20 -10.91 3.96
N PHE A 20 -10.75 -10.09 4.90
CA PHE A 20 -9.74 -10.48 5.87
C PHE A 20 -10.32 -11.03 7.18
N GLY A 21 -11.61 -10.81 7.41
CA GLY A 21 -12.29 -11.34 8.58
C GLY A 21 -12.19 -10.47 9.82
N GLU A 22 -11.63 -9.28 9.73
CA GLU A 22 -11.58 -8.33 10.85
C GLU A 22 -11.53 -6.90 10.34
N THR A 23 -11.84 -5.96 11.22
CA THR A 23 -11.85 -4.54 10.86
C THR A 23 -10.43 -4.03 10.59
N LEU A 24 -10.23 -3.46 9.42
CA LEU A 24 -8.93 -2.93 9.01
C LEU A 24 -8.98 -1.41 8.89
N ASP A 25 -7.88 -0.78 9.29
CA ASP A 25 -7.65 0.64 9.05
C ASP A 25 -6.59 0.81 7.96
N TYR A 26 -6.25 2.06 7.66
CA TYR A 26 -5.27 2.41 6.63
C TYR A 26 -3.92 1.71 6.83
N SER A 27 -3.39 1.75 8.06
CA SER A 27 -2.09 1.13 8.38
C SER A 27 -2.14 -0.38 8.25
N ALA A 28 -3.23 -1.00 8.70
CA ALA A 28 -3.40 -2.43 8.59
C ALA A 28 -3.47 -2.89 7.12
N ILE A 29 -4.12 -2.09 6.28
CA ILE A 29 -4.19 -2.39 4.84
C ILE A 29 -2.79 -2.31 4.20
N LEU A 30 -1.99 -1.32 4.57
CA LEU A 30 -0.61 -1.24 4.08
C LEU A 30 0.18 -2.50 4.47
N MET A 31 0.05 -2.94 5.72
CA MET A 31 0.70 -4.17 6.17
C MET A 31 0.29 -5.38 5.34
N LEU A 32 -1.02 -5.50 5.09
CA LEU A 32 -1.54 -6.62 4.30
C LEU A 32 -1.02 -6.63 2.88
N ILE A 33 -0.97 -5.48 2.24
CA ILE A 33 -0.44 -5.37 0.88
C ILE A 33 1.03 -5.77 0.88
N GLY A 34 1.79 -5.29 1.87
CA GLY A 34 3.20 -5.65 2.01
C GLY A 34 3.41 -7.14 2.18
N LEU A 35 2.61 -7.78 3.04
CA LEU A 35 2.66 -9.23 3.24
C LEU A 35 2.33 -9.99 1.96
N GLN A 36 1.32 -9.53 1.24
CA GLN A 36 0.89 -10.14 0.00
C GLN A 36 1.97 -10.06 -1.06
N GLU A 37 2.63 -8.90 -1.17
CA GLU A 37 3.71 -8.69 -2.13
C GLU A 37 4.98 -9.47 -1.74
N LEU A 38 5.26 -9.59 -0.45
CA LEU A 38 6.37 -10.41 0.03
C LEU A 38 6.10 -11.90 -0.22
N GLY A 39 4.85 -12.32 -0.08
CA GLY A 39 4.47 -13.73 -0.30
C GLY A 39 4.80 -14.65 0.86
N ILE A 40 5.21 -14.13 1.99
CA ILE A 40 5.51 -14.89 3.20
C ILE A 40 4.49 -14.50 4.26
N PHE A 41 3.76 -15.47 4.76
CA PHE A 41 2.65 -15.24 5.69
C PHE A 41 2.97 -15.65 7.12
N ASP A 42 4.24 -15.68 7.49
CA ASP A 42 4.64 -15.84 8.86
C ASP A 42 4.48 -14.48 9.54
N LEU A 43 3.58 -14.42 10.53
CA LEU A 43 3.19 -13.15 11.15
C LEU A 43 4.13 -12.69 12.28
N LYS A 44 5.27 -13.34 12.44
CA LYS A 44 6.21 -13.00 13.51
C LYS A 44 7.28 -12.03 13.03
N PHE A 45 6.85 -10.85 12.62
CA PHE A 45 7.77 -9.80 12.18
C PHE A 45 8.15 -8.90 13.34
N LYS A 46 9.42 -8.49 13.37
CA LYS A 46 9.91 -7.49 14.29
C LYS A 46 9.40 -6.12 13.87
N LYS A 47 9.49 -5.12 14.76
CA LYS A 47 8.95 -3.78 14.50
C LYS A 47 9.53 -3.14 13.24
N ASP A 48 10.84 -3.23 13.05
CA ASP A 48 11.51 -2.69 11.86
C ASP A 48 11.11 -3.44 10.59
N GLN A 49 10.87 -4.74 10.68
CA GLN A 49 10.39 -5.53 9.55
C GLN A 49 8.95 -5.13 9.16
N LYS A 50 8.11 -4.80 10.16
CA LYS A 50 6.77 -4.32 9.89
C LYS A 50 6.79 -3.00 9.14
N LEU A 51 7.72 -2.11 9.50
CA LEU A 51 7.91 -0.85 8.78
C LEU A 51 8.39 -1.11 7.35
N GLU A 52 9.26 -2.08 7.14
CA GLU A 52 9.69 -2.46 5.80
C GLU A 52 8.54 -3.01 4.96
N LEU A 53 7.65 -3.80 5.57
CA LEU A 53 6.47 -4.31 4.89
C LEU A 53 5.57 -3.16 4.42
N MET A 54 5.37 -2.16 5.28
CA MET A 54 4.58 -0.99 4.92
C MET A 54 5.25 -0.20 3.80
N HIS A 55 6.58 -0.11 3.83
CA HIS A 55 7.33 0.55 2.75
C HIS A 55 7.19 -0.20 1.42
N VAL A 56 7.25 -1.54 1.46
CA VAL A 56 7.02 -2.36 0.27
C VAL A 56 5.64 -2.05 -0.32
N ALA A 57 4.63 -1.94 0.54
CA ALA A 57 3.28 -1.61 0.10
C ALA A 57 3.23 -0.24 -0.57
N VAL A 58 3.85 0.76 0.03
CA VAL A 58 3.90 2.12 -0.54
C VAL A 58 4.55 2.09 -1.93
N CYS A 59 5.69 1.42 -2.05
CA CYS A 59 6.39 1.32 -3.34
C CYS A 59 5.55 0.60 -4.39
N THR A 60 4.91 -0.51 -4.01
CA THR A 60 4.05 -1.28 -4.90
C THR A 60 2.86 -0.44 -5.39
N LEU A 61 2.22 0.27 -4.48
CA LEU A 61 1.06 1.08 -4.82
C LEU A 61 1.41 2.29 -5.69
N LEU A 62 2.58 2.87 -5.49
CA LEU A 62 2.99 4.08 -6.21
C LEU A 62 3.77 3.78 -7.49
N GLU A 63 4.15 2.52 -7.73
CA GLU A 63 4.83 2.15 -8.96
C GLU A 63 4.03 2.51 -10.22
N PRO A 64 2.72 2.20 -10.30
CA PRO A 64 1.93 2.56 -11.48
C PRO A 64 1.84 4.06 -11.73
N TYR A 65 2.08 4.86 -10.69
CA TYR A 65 2.06 6.32 -10.81
C TYR A 65 3.44 6.92 -11.13
N GLY A 66 4.46 6.05 -11.31
CA GLY A 66 5.78 6.49 -11.72
C GLY A 66 6.70 6.97 -10.61
N TYR A 67 6.36 6.75 -9.35
CA TYR A 67 7.18 7.19 -8.22
C TYR A 67 8.28 6.19 -7.84
N TYR A 68 8.07 4.93 -8.14
CA TYR A 68 9.02 3.85 -7.83
C TYR A 68 9.10 2.88 -8.99
N GLU A 69 10.24 2.19 -9.09
CA GLU A 69 10.46 1.16 -10.08
C GLU A 69 10.96 -0.10 -9.38
N PHE A 70 10.34 -1.23 -9.67
CA PHE A 70 10.74 -2.51 -9.11
C PHE A 70 12.09 -2.94 -9.67
N GLU A 71 13.02 -3.30 -8.78
CA GLU A 71 14.36 -3.75 -9.17
C GLU A 71 14.56 -5.26 -9.12
N GLY A 72 13.71 -5.96 -8.39
CA GLY A 72 13.87 -7.39 -8.18
C GLY A 72 13.82 -7.72 -6.69
N ARG A 73 14.03 -8.99 -6.38
CA ARG A 73 14.00 -9.47 -4.99
C ARG A 73 15.40 -9.84 -4.54
N ASP A 74 15.67 -9.65 -3.24
CA ASP A 74 16.95 -10.05 -2.66
C ASP A 74 16.93 -11.56 -2.31
N VAL A 75 18.02 -12.04 -1.70
CA VAL A 75 18.17 -13.46 -1.37
C VAL A 75 17.11 -13.96 -0.40
N ASP A 76 16.55 -13.07 0.41
CA ASP A 76 15.50 -13.41 1.38
C ASP A 76 14.09 -13.26 0.80
N GLY A 77 13.99 -12.89 -0.48
CA GLY A 77 12.73 -12.74 -1.16
C GLY A 77 12.07 -11.38 -1.02
N TRP A 78 12.74 -10.41 -0.38
CA TRP A 78 12.19 -9.06 -0.22
C TRP A 78 12.27 -8.27 -1.51
N PRO A 79 11.16 -7.66 -1.94
CA PRO A 79 11.19 -6.81 -3.14
C PRO A 79 11.91 -5.50 -2.88
N HIS A 80 12.68 -5.06 -3.86
CA HIS A 80 13.42 -3.80 -3.81
C HIS A 80 12.94 -2.87 -4.90
N PHE A 81 12.86 -1.60 -4.56
CA PHE A 81 12.39 -0.55 -5.47
C PHE A 81 13.36 0.61 -5.49
N VAL A 82 13.49 1.25 -6.64
CA VAL A 82 14.25 2.48 -6.80
C VAL A 82 13.27 3.65 -6.86
N LYS A 83 13.54 4.68 -6.07
CA LYS A 83 12.75 5.90 -6.12
C LYS A 83 13.11 6.68 -7.39
N LYS A 84 12.10 7.07 -8.16
CA LYS A 84 12.30 7.87 -9.37
C LYS A 84 12.66 9.30 -8.99
N GLU A 85 13.58 9.90 -9.76
CA GLU A 85 13.99 11.28 -9.58
C GLU A 85 13.05 12.21 -10.36
N ASN A 86 13.12 13.50 -10.05
CA ASN A 86 12.39 14.56 -10.75
C ASN A 86 10.88 14.51 -10.61
N LEU A 87 10.37 13.87 -9.55
CA LEU A 87 8.96 13.85 -9.25
C LEU A 87 8.63 14.91 -8.20
N PRO A 88 7.42 15.48 -8.24
CA PRO A 88 7.02 16.44 -7.21
C PRO A 88 7.06 15.82 -5.83
N VAL A 89 7.53 16.58 -4.86
CA VAL A 89 7.47 16.16 -3.47
C VAL A 89 6.04 16.35 -3.00
N LEU A 90 5.42 15.25 -2.56
CA LEU A 90 4.05 15.31 -2.06
C LEU A 90 4.05 15.68 -0.57
N SER A 91 3.11 16.51 -0.16
CA SER A 91 2.85 16.73 1.24
C SER A 91 2.34 15.42 1.86
N PRO A 92 2.45 15.22 3.19
CA PRO A 92 1.91 14.01 3.81
C PRO A 92 0.44 13.79 3.50
N GLY A 93 -0.36 14.85 3.45
CA GLY A 93 -1.77 14.76 3.12
C GLY A 93 -2.01 14.33 1.68
N ASP A 94 -1.26 14.90 0.75
CA ASP A 94 -1.39 14.54 -0.67
C ASP A 94 -0.91 13.11 -0.92
N GLN A 95 0.14 12.68 -0.22
CA GLN A 95 0.62 11.31 -0.31
C GLN A 95 -0.43 10.33 0.18
N GLU A 96 -1.10 10.64 1.29
CA GLU A 96 -2.16 9.78 1.82
C GLU A 96 -3.32 9.66 0.83
N VAL A 97 -3.74 10.75 0.22
CA VAL A 97 -4.81 10.74 -0.80
C VAL A 97 -4.41 9.86 -1.98
N LEU A 98 -3.19 10.00 -2.46
CA LEU A 98 -2.70 9.20 -3.58
C LEU A 98 -2.64 7.72 -3.22
N LEU A 99 -2.17 7.39 -2.02
CA LEU A 99 -2.12 5.99 -1.55
C LEU A 99 -3.52 5.40 -1.41
N LYS A 100 -4.48 6.17 -0.92
CA LYS A 100 -5.87 5.72 -0.83
C LYS A 100 -6.45 5.42 -2.21
N LYS A 101 -6.18 6.28 -3.19
CA LYS A 101 -6.59 6.04 -4.58
C LYS A 101 -5.96 4.76 -5.13
N ALA A 102 -4.68 4.56 -4.86
CA ALA A 102 -3.98 3.37 -5.29
C ALA A 102 -4.54 2.10 -4.63
N MET A 103 -4.91 2.18 -3.35
CA MET A 103 -5.54 1.07 -2.64
C MET A 103 -6.91 0.73 -3.22
N MET A 104 -7.71 1.73 -3.57
CA MET A 104 -9.00 1.52 -4.22
C MET A 104 -8.83 0.76 -5.52
N LYS A 105 -7.84 1.14 -6.30
CA LYS A 105 -7.51 0.46 -7.55
C LYS A 105 -7.03 -0.97 -7.29
N TYR A 106 -6.18 -1.15 -6.29
CA TYR A 106 -5.63 -2.44 -5.91
C TYR A 106 -6.74 -3.43 -5.54
N PHE A 107 -7.80 -2.97 -4.87
CA PHE A 107 -8.93 -3.79 -4.47
C PHE A 107 -10.09 -3.76 -5.50
N GLY A 108 -9.87 -3.16 -6.66
CA GLY A 108 -10.88 -3.14 -7.72
C GLY A 108 -12.04 -2.20 -7.51
N LYS A 109 -11.90 -1.21 -6.62
CA LYS A 109 -12.92 -0.19 -6.36
C LYS A 109 -12.60 1.14 -7.02
N GLU A 110 -11.92 1.08 -8.11
CA GLU A 110 -11.61 2.25 -8.91
C GLU A 110 -12.87 2.82 -9.52
N ALA A 111 -12.99 4.13 -9.47
CA ALA A 111 -14.12 4.81 -10.09
C ALA A 111 -13.96 4.89 -11.60
#